data_7bd4eb846c5103fc302fe62f0a5fa423
#
_entry.id   7bd4eb846c5103fc302fe62f0a5fa423
#
_cell.length_a   1.000
_cell.length_b   1.000
_cell.length_c   1.000
_cell.angle_alpha   90.00
_cell.angle_beta   90.00
_cell.angle_gamma   90.00
#
_symmetry.space_group_name_H-M   'P 1'
#
loop_
_entity.id
_entity.type
_entity.pdbx_description
1 polymer ?
#
loop_
_entity_poly.entity_id
_entity_poly.type
_entity_poly.pdbx_seq_one_letter_code
_entity_poly.pdbx_strand_id
1 'polypeptide(L)'
;SGKVEFKVIDGLTIENRIAAGKAIPDDVLAELKECPVILKGPTTTPRAGDKVNIESANVAMRKELDLFANVRPVRIPEEGIDWTFYRENTEGSYTLGSKGFEVDDDLAFDFTVATSDGTERIIRAAFDYAKKNNKGKVTCVTKANIIKTTDGKFLNTFKEIAKEYPDIETDDWYIDIMTAKLIDPKRRKDFKVVVLPNLYGDIITDEAAEFQGGVGTAGSINMGKKYAMFEAIHGSAPRMVE
;
A
#
# COMPACT_ATOMS: atom_id res chain seq x y z
N SER A 1 22.90 -3.94 -20.29
CA SER A 1 23.50 -4.85 -19.30
C SER A 1 23.28 -6.33 -19.62
N GLY A 2 22.49 -6.71 -20.62
CA GLY A 2 22.27 -8.10 -21.08
C GLY A 2 21.62 -9.06 -20.08
N LYS A 3 21.19 -8.58 -18.91
CA LYS A 3 20.61 -9.41 -17.85
C LYS A 3 19.09 -9.25 -17.67
N VAL A 4 18.49 -8.26 -18.29
CA VAL A 4 17.05 -7.96 -18.18
C VAL A 4 16.54 -7.68 -19.59
N GLU A 5 15.47 -8.38 -19.98
CA GLU A 5 14.69 -8.12 -21.18
C GLU A 5 13.40 -7.42 -20.77
N PHE A 6 13.06 -6.35 -21.49
CA PHE A 6 11.83 -5.60 -21.25
C PHE A 6 10.78 -6.00 -22.28
N LYS A 7 9.63 -6.48 -21.81
CA LYS A 7 8.42 -6.63 -22.61
C LYS A 7 7.56 -5.39 -22.35
N VAL A 8 7.36 -4.56 -23.37
CA VAL A 8 6.46 -3.40 -23.26
C VAL A 8 5.03 -3.91 -23.41
N ILE A 9 4.17 -3.56 -22.46
CA ILE A 9 2.75 -3.90 -22.44
C ILE A 9 1.97 -2.59 -22.53
N ASP A 10 1.33 -2.36 -23.67
CA ASP A 10 0.46 -1.22 -23.90
C ASP A 10 -0.99 -1.56 -23.52
N GLY A 11 -1.86 -0.53 -23.45
CA GLY A 11 -3.29 -0.76 -23.26
C GLY A 11 -3.84 -0.42 -21.87
N LEU A 12 -3.02 0.04 -20.92
CA LEU A 12 -3.48 0.56 -19.62
C LEU A 12 -3.82 2.06 -19.61
N THR A 13 -3.87 2.70 -20.76
CA THR A 13 -4.31 4.09 -20.85
C THR A 13 -5.77 4.23 -20.46
N ILE A 14 -6.16 5.41 -19.98
CA ILE A 14 -7.55 5.63 -19.55
C ILE A 14 -8.54 5.42 -20.72
N GLU A 15 -8.17 5.79 -21.93
CA GLU A 15 -8.96 5.64 -23.15
C GLU A 15 -9.23 4.17 -23.47
N ASN A 16 -8.19 3.32 -23.42
CA ASN A 16 -8.32 1.89 -23.69
C ASN A 16 -9.17 1.19 -22.62
N ARG A 17 -9.00 1.57 -21.37
CA ARG A 17 -9.78 1.04 -20.26
C ARG A 17 -11.25 1.43 -20.36
N ILE A 18 -11.55 2.66 -20.74
CA ILE A 18 -12.91 3.14 -21.01
C ILE A 18 -13.53 2.35 -22.18
N ALA A 19 -12.80 2.20 -23.29
CA ALA A 19 -13.27 1.45 -24.45
C ALA A 19 -13.56 -0.02 -24.11
N ALA A 20 -12.74 -0.64 -23.25
CA ALA A 20 -12.95 -2.01 -22.78
C ALA A 20 -14.03 -2.13 -21.68
N GLY A 21 -14.44 -1.02 -21.07
CA GLY A 21 -15.35 -1.03 -19.91
C GLY A 21 -14.79 -1.75 -18.68
N LYS A 22 -13.45 -1.85 -18.55
CA LYS A 22 -12.76 -2.62 -17.52
C LYS A 22 -11.60 -1.83 -16.92
N ALA A 23 -11.33 -2.08 -15.65
CA ALA A 23 -10.16 -1.52 -14.95
C ALA A 23 -8.85 -1.95 -15.62
N ILE A 24 -8.79 -3.19 -16.11
CA ILE A 24 -7.71 -3.76 -16.91
C ILE A 24 -8.35 -4.57 -18.05
N PRO A 25 -8.05 -4.28 -19.32
CA PRO A 25 -8.47 -5.13 -20.43
C PRO A 25 -7.96 -6.57 -20.29
N ASP A 26 -8.72 -7.56 -20.73
CA ASP A 26 -8.41 -8.99 -20.48
C ASP A 26 -7.11 -9.44 -21.14
N ASP A 27 -6.82 -8.97 -22.33
CA ASP A 27 -5.57 -9.21 -23.06
C ASP A 27 -4.37 -8.64 -22.31
N VAL A 28 -4.48 -7.40 -21.83
CA VAL A 28 -3.44 -6.75 -21.01
C VAL A 28 -3.20 -7.52 -19.71
N LEU A 29 -4.27 -7.97 -19.03
CA LEU A 29 -4.13 -8.77 -17.82
C LEU A 29 -3.44 -10.12 -18.08
N ALA A 30 -3.75 -10.76 -19.22
CA ALA A 30 -3.11 -12.01 -19.61
C ALA A 30 -1.61 -11.81 -19.83
N GLU A 31 -1.20 -10.74 -20.52
CA GLU A 31 0.22 -10.42 -20.70
C GLU A 31 0.94 -10.08 -19.39
N LEU A 32 0.29 -9.33 -18.50
CA LEU A 32 0.86 -9.03 -17.16
C LEU A 32 1.12 -10.30 -16.36
N LYS A 33 0.24 -11.30 -16.45
CA LYS A 33 0.39 -12.59 -15.76
C LYS A 33 1.55 -13.45 -16.28
N GLU A 34 2.12 -13.13 -17.44
CA GLU A 34 3.34 -13.75 -17.94
C GLU A 34 4.63 -13.16 -17.33
N CYS A 35 4.53 -11.95 -16.76
CA CYS A 35 5.66 -11.20 -16.24
C CYS A 35 5.72 -11.27 -14.70
N PRO A 36 6.64 -12.01 -14.10
CA PRO A 36 6.74 -12.09 -12.64
C PRO A 36 7.21 -10.77 -12.01
N VAL A 37 7.90 -9.93 -12.79
CA VAL A 37 8.35 -8.59 -12.36
C VAL A 37 7.81 -7.55 -13.32
N ILE A 38 7.14 -6.54 -12.79
CA ILE A 38 6.47 -5.49 -13.55
C ILE A 38 7.01 -4.13 -13.11
N LEU A 39 7.35 -3.27 -14.07
CA LEU A 39 7.60 -1.85 -13.85
C LEU A 39 6.45 -1.06 -14.45
N LYS A 40 5.73 -0.30 -13.61
CA LYS A 40 4.52 0.40 -14.01
C LYS A 40 4.70 1.92 -13.88
N GLY A 41 4.30 2.63 -14.92
CA GLY A 41 4.10 4.08 -14.85
C GLY A 41 2.80 4.46 -14.13
N PRO A 42 2.61 5.75 -13.78
CA PRO A 42 1.38 6.25 -13.19
C PRO A 42 0.17 6.00 -14.11
N THR A 43 -0.98 5.66 -13.52
CA THR A 43 -2.25 5.48 -14.25
C THR A 43 -3.29 6.49 -13.77
N THR A 44 -4.11 7.00 -14.69
CA THR A 44 -5.21 7.91 -14.36
C THR A 44 -6.41 7.12 -13.85
N THR A 45 -7.00 7.58 -12.77
CA THR A 45 -8.28 7.06 -12.24
C THR A 45 -9.33 8.16 -12.37
N PRO A 46 -10.52 7.89 -12.97
CA PRO A 46 -11.62 8.84 -12.99
C PRO A 46 -12.02 9.27 -11.57
N ARG A 47 -12.52 10.49 -11.44
CA ARG A 47 -12.99 11.04 -10.15
C ARG A 47 -14.42 10.63 -9.90
N ALA A 48 -14.83 10.66 -8.63
CA ALA A 48 -16.24 10.58 -8.28
C ALA A 48 -17.02 11.70 -9.00
N GLY A 49 -18.13 11.33 -9.66
CA GLY A 49 -18.95 12.24 -10.46
C GLY A 49 -18.53 12.39 -11.93
N ASP A 50 -17.42 11.79 -12.38
CA ASP A 50 -17.12 11.71 -13.80
C ASP A 50 -18.15 10.83 -14.52
N LYS A 51 -18.41 11.13 -15.81
CA LYS A 51 -19.39 10.37 -16.63
C LYS A 51 -19.05 8.89 -16.79
N VAL A 52 -17.80 8.50 -16.53
CA VAL A 52 -17.31 7.14 -16.63
C VAL A 52 -16.81 6.71 -15.26
N ASN A 53 -17.49 5.74 -14.67
CA ASN A 53 -17.08 5.12 -13.42
C ASN A 53 -16.35 3.80 -13.72
N ILE A 54 -15.01 3.84 -13.72
CA ILE A 54 -14.16 2.67 -13.89
C ILE A 54 -13.26 2.54 -12.66
N GLU A 55 -13.15 1.32 -12.13
CA GLU A 55 -12.24 0.99 -11.03
C GLU A 55 -10.81 1.43 -11.31
N SER A 56 -10.07 1.75 -10.24
CA SER A 56 -8.64 2.04 -10.33
C SER A 56 -7.88 0.85 -10.90
N ALA A 57 -7.06 1.08 -11.93
CA ALA A 57 -6.16 0.06 -12.47
C ALA A 57 -5.20 -0.46 -11.39
N ASN A 58 -4.72 0.41 -10.50
CA ASN A 58 -3.84 0.02 -9.40
C ASN A 58 -4.52 -0.96 -8.45
N VAL A 59 -5.74 -0.65 -8.01
CA VAL A 59 -6.52 -1.54 -7.13
C VAL A 59 -6.81 -2.88 -7.82
N ALA A 60 -7.18 -2.85 -9.09
CA ALA A 60 -7.44 -4.06 -9.86
C ALA A 60 -6.18 -4.92 -10.00
N MET A 61 -5.02 -4.34 -10.36
CA MET A 61 -3.75 -5.07 -10.47
C MET A 61 -3.33 -5.72 -9.15
N ARG A 62 -3.48 -5.01 -8.04
CA ARG A 62 -3.17 -5.53 -6.69
C ARG A 62 -4.01 -6.76 -6.36
N LYS A 63 -5.30 -6.76 -6.71
CA LYS A 63 -6.21 -7.90 -6.51
C LYS A 63 -5.92 -9.04 -7.48
N GLU A 64 -5.84 -8.77 -8.77
CA GLU A 64 -5.69 -9.77 -9.84
C GLU A 64 -4.35 -10.52 -9.78
N LEU A 65 -3.30 -9.87 -9.31
CA LEU A 65 -1.96 -10.43 -9.16
C LEU A 65 -1.63 -10.81 -7.70
N ASP A 66 -2.60 -10.67 -6.80
CA ASP A 66 -2.45 -10.92 -5.35
C ASP A 66 -1.22 -10.21 -4.74
N LEU A 67 -1.08 -8.92 -5.04
CA LEU A 67 0.01 -8.08 -4.52
C LEU A 67 -0.34 -7.55 -3.13
N PHE A 68 -0.27 -8.40 -2.14
CA PHE A 68 -0.82 -8.14 -0.80
C PHE A 68 -0.01 -7.14 0.04
N ALA A 69 1.26 -6.92 -0.28
CA ALA A 69 2.14 -6.02 0.46
C ALA A 69 2.59 -4.86 -0.41
N ASN A 70 2.27 -3.63 -0.02
CA ASN A 70 2.86 -2.44 -0.59
C ASN A 70 4.02 -1.99 0.33
N VAL A 71 5.24 -2.12 -0.17
CA VAL A 71 6.46 -1.84 0.58
C VAL A 71 7.04 -0.51 0.13
N ARG A 72 7.17 0.43 1.06
CA ARG A 72 7.65 1.79 0.81
C ARG A 72 8.82 2.11 1.74
N PRO A 73 10.07 2.09 1.26
CA PRO A 73 11.24 2.50 2.04
C PRO A 73 11.41 4.02 2.03
N VAL A 74 11.83 4.57 3.17
CA VAL A 74 12.28 5.97 3.30
C VAL A 74 13.62 5.95 4.02
N ARG A 75 14.66 6.47 3.38
CA ARG A 75 16.01 6.38 3.91
C ARG A 75 16.75 7.71 3.80
N ILE A 76 17.08 8.29 4.96
CA ILE A 76 17.81 9.55 5.10
C ILE A 76 18.85 9.34 6.21
N PRO A 77 20.05 8.78 5.85
CA PRO A 77 21.05 8.37 6.83
C PRO A 77 21.54 9.52 7.71
N GLU A 78 21.69 10.73 7.16
CA GLU A 78 22.12 11.95 7.86
C GLU A 78 21.14 12.38 8.96
N GLU A 79 19.89 12.03 8.84
CA GLU A 79 18.86 12.28 9.85
C GLU A 79 18.58 11.08 10.75
N GLY A 80 19.25 9.96 10.52
CA GLY A 80 19.02 8.69 11.22
C GLY A 80 17.70 8.01 10.86
N ILE A 81 17.11 8.37 9.72
CA ILE A 81 15.87 7.80 9.21
C ILE A 81 16.20 6.59 8.33
N ASP A 82 15.60 5.45 8.69
CA ASP A 82 15.67 4.20 7.90
C ASP A 82 14.38 3.41 8.14
N TRP A 83 13.30 3.91 7.56
CA TRP A 83 11.96 3.33 7.69
C TRP A 83 11.65 2.41 6.52
N THR A 84 10.88 1.37 6.77
CA THR A 84 10.26 0.55 5.73
C THR A 84 8.81 0.29 6.13
N PHE A 85 7.89 0.83 5.36
CA PHE A 85 6.46 0.67 5.59
C PHE A 85 5.95 -0.57 4.85
N TYR A 86 5.22 -1.42 5.56
CA TYR A 86 4.49 -2.58 5.05
C TYR A 86 3.00 -2.26 5.13
N ARG A 87 2.46 -1.70 4.07
CA ARG A 87 1.05 -1.37 3.92
C ARG A 87 0.31 -2.59 3.41
N GLU A 88 -0.75 -3.01 4.12
CA GLU A 88 -1.71 -3.96 3.56
C GLU A 88 -2.30 -3.36 2.26
N ASN A 89 -2.50 -4.19 1.23
CA ASN A 89 -2.69 -3.68 -0.12
C ASN A 89 -3.94 -4.19 -0.84
N THR A 90 -4.67 -5.14 -0.27
CA THR A 90 -5.75 -5.87 -0.95
C THR A 90 -7.11 -5.76 -0.26
N GLU A 91 -7.17 -5.30 0.97
CA GLU A 91 -8.40 -5.16 1.74
C GLU A 91 -8.51 -3.80 2.44
N GLY A 92 -9.15 -3.69 3.56
CA GLY A 92 -9.40 -2.43 4.26
C GLY A 92 -10.60 -1.67 3.66
N SER A 93 -10.57 -0.35 3.72
CA SER A 93 -11.61 0.52 3.15
C SER A 93 -11.61 0.60 1.62
N TYR A 94 -10.57 0.04 0.95
CA TYR A 94 -10.49 -0.05 -0.51
C TYR A 94 -11.24 -1.25 -1.10
N THR A 95 -11.79 -2.12 -0.26
CA THR A 95 -12.36 -3.41 -0.70
C THR A 95 -13.52 -3.25 -1.65
N LEU A 96 -14.43 -2.32 -1.39
CA LEU A 96 -15.60 -2.10 -2.25
C LEU A 96 -15.28 -1.23 -3.47
N GLY A 97 -14.30 -0.32 -3.38
CA GLY A 97 -14.00 0.63 -4.44
C GLY A 97 -15.23 1.47 -4.79
N SER A 98 -15.70 1.37 -6.03
CA SER A 98 -16.90 2.06 -6.51
C SER A 98 -18.22 1.34 -6.17
N LYS A 99 -18.18 0.27 -5.37
CA LYS A 99 -19.35 -0.55 -5.03
C LYS A 99 -19.89 -0.27 -3.64
N GLY A 100 -19.67 0.94 -3.12
CA GLY A 100 -20.33 1.44 -1.91
C GLY A 100 -21.85 1.56 -2.10
N PHE A 101 -22.56 1.75 -1.02
CA PHE A 101 -24.04 1.82 -1.02
C PHE A 101 -24.48 3.25 -0.75
N GLU A 102 -25.18 3.86 -1.68
CA GLU A 102 -25.99 5.05 -1.46
C GLU A 102 -27.42 4.57 -1.16
N VAL A 103 -27.90 4.88 0.04
CA VAL A 103 -29.27 4.55 0.44
C VAL A 103 -30.24 5.61 -0.09
N ASP A 104 -29.85 6.86 0.05
CA ASP A 104 -30.55 8.05 -0.46
C ASP A 104 -29.55 9.23 -0.51
N ASP A 105 -30.04 10.43 -0.78
CA ASP A 105 -29.21 11.65 -0.89
C ASP A 105 -28.50 12.03 0.43
N ASP A 106 -28.96 11.50 1.56
CA ASP A 106 -28.43 11.83 2.88
C ASP A 106 -27.47 10.75 3.44
N LEU A 107 -27.49 9.50 2.90
CA LEU A 107 -26.85 8.36 3.54
C LEU A 107 -26.14 7.44 2.56
N ALA A 108 -24.84 7.30 2.75
CA ALA A 108 -23.98 6.36 2.02
C ALA A 108 -23.17 5.48 2.98
N PHE A 109 -22.82 4.27 2.55
CA PHE A 109 -22.00 3.32 3.29
C PHE A 109 -20.86 2.79 2.45
N ASP A 110 -19.69 2.70 3.09
CA ASP A 110 -18.58 1.84 2.69
C ASP A 110 -18.23 0.88 3.83
N PHE A 111 -17.56 -0.22 3.51
CA PHE A 111 -17.13 -1.19 4.51
C PHE A 111 -15.61 -1.24 4.61
N THR A 112 -15.11 -1.31 5.84
CA THR A 112 -13.73 -1.72 6.10
C THR A 112 -13.71 -3.22 6.35
N VAL A 113 -12.86 -3.93 5.62
CA VAL A 113 -12.72 -5.39 5.69
C VAL A 113 -11.33 -5.74 6.21
N ALA A 114 -11.27 -6.62 7.21
CA ALA A 114 -10.03 -7.23 7.70
C ALA A 114 -10.24 -8.73 7.83
N THR A 115 -9.60 -9.51 6.96
CA THR A 115 -9.61 -10.96 7.04
C THR A 115 -8.45 -11.48 7.87
N SER A 116 -8.53 -12.71 8.36
CA SER A 116 -7.42 -13.33 9.09
C SER A 116 -6.21 -13.55 8.17
N ASP A 117 -6.42 -14.05 6.96
CA ASP A 117 -5.36 -14.31 5.99
C ASP A 117 -4.68 -13.01 5.54
N GLY A 118 -5.47 -11.99 5.15
CA GLY A 118 -4.93 -10.69 4.72
C GLY A 118 -4.11 -10.00 5.80
N THR A 119 -4.62 -10.01 7.04
CA THR A 119 -3.95 -9.41 8.19
C THR A 119 -2.67 -10.18 8.56
N GLU A 120 -2.74 -11.50 8.64
CA GLU A 120 -1.61 -12.35 9.03
C GLU A 120 -0.45 -12.23 8.02
N ARG A 121 -0.74 -12.32 6.72
CA ARG A 121 0.30 -12.34 5.69
C ARG A 121 1.09 -11.02 5.60
N ILE A 122 0.45 -9.87 5.78
CA ILE A 122 1.16 -8.59 5.77
C ILE A 122 2.03 -8.40 7.01
N ILE A 123 1.54 -8.83 8.19
CA ILE A 123 2.28 -8.75 9.44
C ILE A 123 3.49 -9.68 9.39
N ARG A 124 3.33 -10.92 8.97
CA ARG A 124 4.44 -11.87 8.79
C ARG A 124 5.49 -11.33 7.81
N ALA A 125 5.07 -10.75 6.69
CA ALA A 125 6.00 -10.16 5.72
C ALA A 125 6.84 -9.03 6.35
N ALA A 126 6.26 -8.19 7.21
CA ALA A 126 6.98 -7.15 7.92
C ALA A 126 8.00 -7.71 8.91
N PHE A 127 7.64 -8.73 9.70
CA PHE A 127 8.56 -9.40 10.63
C PHE A 127 9.69 -10.14 9.89
N ASP A 128 9.38 -10.88 8.83
CA ASP A 128 10.36 -11.59 8.02
C ASP A 128 11.37 -10.63 7.40
N TYR A 129 10.90 -9.47 6.91
CA TYR A 129 11.77 -8.42 6.43
C TYR A 129 12.66 -7.86 7.53
N ALA A 130 12.10 -7.56 8.70
CA ALA A 130 12.84 -7.05 9.84
C ALA A 130 13.94 -8.03 10.25
N LYS A 131 13.61 -9.30 10.38
CA LYS A 131 14.56 -10.38 10.70
C LYS A 131 15.67 -10.51 9.64
N LYS A 132 15.30 -10.58 8.36
CA LYS A 132 16.24 -10.72 7.25
C LYS A 132 17.22 -9.54 7.12
N ASN A 133 16.78 -8.35 7.47
CA ASN A 133 17.54 -7.10 7.31
C ASN A 133 18.07 -6.53 8.63
N ASN A 134 18.01 -7.29 9.72
CA ASN A 134 18.49 -6.89 11.05
C ASN A 134 17.93 -5.54 11.51
N LYS A 135 16.63 -5.30 11.28
CA LYS A 135 16.00 -4.01 11.63
C LYS A 135 15.69 -3.86 13.12
N GLY A 136 15.65 -4.93 13.86
CA GLY A 136 15.52 -4.96 15.32
C GLY A 136 14.16 -4.53 15.87
N LYS A 137 13.32 -3.85 15.11
CA LYS A 137 12.01 -3.36 15.60
C LYS A 137 10.93 -3.37 14.51
N VAL A 138 9.71 -3.79 14.91
CA VAL A 138 8.48 -3.69 14.11
C VAL A 138 7.42 -2.94 14.91
N THR A 139 6.88 -1.89 14.33
CA THR A 139 5.81 -1.05 14.89
C THR A 139 4.50 -1.34 14.17
N CYS A 140 3.45 -1.66 14.91
CA CYS A 140 2.10 -1.78 14.39
C CYS A 140 1.36 -0.45 14.51
N VAL A 141 0.69 0.00 13.43
CA VAL A 141 -0.06 1.26 13.46
C VAL A 141 -1.51 1.01 13.08
N THR A 142 -2.43 1.39 13.95
CA THR A 142 -3.88 1.21 13.79
C THR A 142 -4.66 2.37 14.40
N LYS A 143 -5.99 2.30 14.35
CA LYS A 143 -6.90 3.14 15.15
C LYS A 143 -7.78 2.26 16.06
N ALA A 144 -7.22 1.21 16.63
CA ALA A 144 -7.94 0.17 17.38
C ALA A 144 -8.65 0.69 18.64
N ASN A 145 -8.30 1.87 19.15
CA ASN A 145 -9.05 2.51 20.25
C ASN A 145 -10.45 2.97 19.84
N ILE A 146 -10.67 3.24 18.55
CA ILE A 146 -11.96 3.69 17.98
C ILE A 146 -12.55 2.58 17.09
N ILE A 147 -11.78 2.10 16.11
CA ILE A 147 -12.21 1.05 15.16
C ILE A 147 -11.88 -0.31 15.77
N LYS A 148 -12.68 -0.71 16.74
CA LYS A 148 -12.36 -1.85 17.63
C LYS A 148 -12.42 -3.21 16.95
N THR A 149 -13.25 -3.38 15.91
CA THR A 149 -13.46 -4.67 15.27
C THR A 149 -12.36 -4.96 14.24
N THR A 150 -12.23 -4.16 13.21
CA THR A 150 -11.27 -4.41 12.12
C THR A 150 -9.84 -4.08 12.51
N ASP A 151 -9.61 -2.89 13.05
CA ASP A 151 -8.26 -2.50 13.53
C ASP A 151 -7.87 -3.27 14.79
N GLY A 152 -8.85 -3.60 15.65
CA GLY A 152 -8.61 -4.47 16.80
C GLY A 152 -8.18 -5.86 16.37
N LYS A 153 -8.77 -6.43 15.30
CA LYS A 153 -8.32 -7.69 14.71
C LYS A 153 -6.88 -7.58 14.21
N PHE A 154 -6.53 -6.50 13.50
CA PHE A 154 -5.18 -6.27 13.00
C PHE A 154 -4.15 -6.21 14.14
N LEU A 155 -4.42 -5.41 15.18
CA LEU A 155 -3.55 -5.27 16.34
C LEU A 155 -3.41 -6.59 17.13
N ASN A 156 -4.51 -7.32 17.33
CA ASN A 156 -4.46 -8.59 18.05
C ASN A 156 -3.64 -9.64 17.28
N THR A 157 -3.84 -9.73 15.96
CA THR A 157 -3.05 -10.61 15.10
C THR A 157 -1.56 -10.25 15.15
N PHE A 158 -1.23 -8.95 15.15
CA PHE A 158 0.14 -8.48 15.32
C PHE A 158 0.75 -8.97 16.64
N LYS A 159 0.03 -8.81 17.75
CA LYS A 159 0.51 -9.24 19.08
C LYS A 159 0.72 -10.75 19.18
N GLU A 160 -0.11 -11.54 18.50
CA GLU A 160 0.08 -13.00 18.47
C GLU A 160 1.30 -13.39 17.63
N ILE A 161 1.45 -12.84 16.43
CA ILE A 161 2.59 -13.13 15.56
C ILE A 161 3.92 -12.66 16.18
N ALA A 162 3.92 -11.53 16.89
CA ALA A 162 5.10 -11.00 17.58
C ALA A 162 5.75 -12.02 18.53
N LYS A 163 4.96 -12.91 19.11
CA LYS A 163 5.48 -13.98 20.00
C LYS A 163 6.38 -14.98 19.28
N GLU A 164 6.25 -15.10 17.96
CA GLU A 164 7.08 -15.99 17.13
C GLU A 164 8.43 -15.35 16.76
N TYR A 165 8.61 -14.04 17.05
CA TYR A 165 9.82 -13.27 16.74
C TYR A 165 10.41 -12.61 18.01
N PRO A 166 10.84 -13.40 19.02
CA PRO A 166 11.22 -12.87 20.33
C PRO A 166 12.44 -11.93 20.31
N ASP A 167 13.26 -12.00 19.25
CA ASP A 167 14.45 -11.15 19.09
C ASP A 167 14.14 -9.78 18.44
N ILE A 168 12.89 -9.52 18.08
CA ILE A 168 12.47 -8.28 17.46
C ILE A 168 11.64 -7.46 18.46
N GLU A 169 12.10 -6.24 18.76
CA GLU A 169 11.34 -5.29 19.56
C GLU A 169 10.02 -4.94 18.87
N THR A 170 8.94 -4.85 19.62
CA THR A 170 7.63 -4.48 19.09
C THR A 170 6.96 -3.39 19.92
N ASP A 171 6.29 -2.47 19.23
CA ASP A 171 5.36 -1.53 19.83
C ASP A 171 4.14 -1.31 18.94
N ASP A 172 3.12 -0.65 19.48
CA ASP A 172 1.95 -0.26 18.74
C ASP A 172 1.61 1.22 18.98
N TRP A 173 1.16 1.88 17.91
CA TRP A 173 0.79 3.29 17.91
C TRP A 173 -0.56 3.50 17.24
N TYR A 174 -1.33 4.47 17.71
CA TYR A 174 -2.49 4.95 16.96
C TYR A 174 -2.03 5.88 15.84
N ILE A 175 -2.70 5.79 14.69
CA ILE A 175 -2.29 6.49 13.45
C ILE A 175 -2.14 7.99 13.65
N ASP A 176 -3.04 8.64 14.38
CA ASP A 176 -3.01 10.08 14.63
C ASP A 176 -1.76 10.52 15.38
N ILE A 177 -1.41 9.82 16.46
CA ILE A 177 -0.18 10.14 17.21
C ILE A 177 1.07 9.69 16.46
N MET A 178 1.02 8.61 15.68
CA MET A 178 2.14 8.18 14.84
C MET A 178 2.50 9.25 13.82
N THR A 179 1.51 9.83 13.13
CA THR A 179 1.69 10.95 12.20
C THR A 179 2.44 12.10 12.87
N ALA A 180 2.02 12.52 14.07
CA ALA A 180 2.71 13.56 14.82
C ALA A 180 4.15 13.16 15.25
N LYS A 181 4.43 11.86 15.44
CA LYS A 181 5.74 11.39 15.89
C LYS A 181 6.73 11.14 14.75
N LEU A 182 6.27 10.98 13.53
CA LEU A 182 7.16 10.96 12.37
C LEU A 182 7.89 12.30 12.18
N ILE A 183 7.23 13.42 12.43
CA ILE A 183 7.85 14.74 12.33
C ILE A 183 8.67 15.13 13.56
N ASP A 184 8.55 14.43 14.68
CA ASP A 184 9.31 14.68 15.91
C ASP A 184 10.77 14.17 15.75
N PRO A 185 11.80 15.05 15.73
CA PRO A 185 13.20 14.64 15.53
C PRO A 185 13.74 13.66 16.57
N LYS A 186 13.12 13.62 17.75
CA LYS A 186 13.52 12.71 18.83
C LYS A 186 12.94 11.32 18.62
N ARG A 187 11.67 11.23 18.19
CA ARG A 187 10.93 9.98 18.09
C ARG A 187 11.07 9.30 16.74
N ARG A 188 11.18 10.05 15.64
CA ARG A 188 11.25 9.50 14.28
C ARG A 188 12.38 8.49 14.06
N LYS A 189 13.46 8.59 14.82
CA LYS A 189 14.61 7.65 14.76
C LYS A 189 14.32 6.28 15.36
N ASP A 190 13.29 6.17 16.20
CA ASP A 190 12.94 4.94 16.90
C ASP A 190 12.20 3.96 15.98
N PHE A 191 11.58 4.46 14.90
CA PHE A 191 10.85 3.64 13.94
C PHE A 191 11.79 2.95 12.93
N LYS A 192 11.51 1.70 12.61
CA LYS A 192 12.28 0.90 11.65
C LYS A 192 11.37 0.26 10.60
N VAL A 193 10.70 -0.81 10.93
CA VAL A 193 9.68 -1.43 10.09
C VAL A 193 8.31 -1.07 10.67
N VAL A 194 7.41 -0.59 9.83
CA VAL A 194 6.06 -0.16 10.23
C VAL A 194 5.05 -0.96 9.44
N VAL A 195 4.15 -1.66 10.13
CA VAL A 195 3.08 -2.43 9.50
C VAL A 195 1.72 -1.84 9.85
N LEU A 196 0.84 -1.71 8.84
CA LEU A 196 -0.42 -1.00 9.01
C LEU A 196 -1.47 -1.37 7.95
N PRO A 197 -2.76 -1.15 8.27
CA PRO A 197 -3.87 -1.27 7.32
C PRO A 197 -3.71 -0.36 6.10
N ASN A 198 -4.45 -0.67 5.05
CA ASN A 198 -4.34 -0.08 3.72
C ASN A 198 -4.41 1.45 3.72
N LEU A 199 -5.50 2.05 4.20
CA LEU A 199 -5.71 3.50 4.15
C LEU A 199 -4.66 4.27 4.95
N TYR A 200 -4.34 3.83 6.15
CA TYR A 200 -3.32 4.49 6.97
C TYR A 200 -1.95 4.43 6.31
N GLY A 201 -1.63 3.29 5.68
CA GLY A 201 -0.39 3.14 4.92
C GLY A 201 -0.32 4.07 3.72
N ASP A 202 -1.43 4.34 3.05
CA ASP A 202 -1.46 5.29 1.95
C ASP A 202 -1.14 6.72 2.42
N ILE A 203 -1.81 7.16 3.47
CA ILE A 203 -1.68 8.53 3.98
C ILE A 203 -0.31 8.79 4.57
N ILE A 204 0.13 7.94 5.51
CA ILE A 204 1.35 8.21 6.28
C ILE A 204 2.63 8.05 5.44
N THR A 205 2.60 7.26 4.37
CA THR A 205 3.77 7.10 3.51
C THR A 205 3.96 8.26 2.53
N ASP A 206 2.91 9.00 2.21
CA ASP A 206 3.03 10.26 1.47
C ASP A 206 3.66 11.33 2.36
N GLU A 207 3.26 11.43 3.64
CA GLU A 207 3.95 12.27 4.62
C GLU A 207 5.43 11.86 4.77
N ALA A 208 5.69 10.56 4.91
CA ALA A 208 7.05 10.05 5.04
C ALA A 208 7.93 10.35 3.82
N ALA A 209 7.36 10.40 2.62
CA ALA A 209 8.07 10.74 1.40
C ALA A 209 8.56 12.20 1.37
N GLU A 210 7.87 13.11 2.05
CA GLU A 210 8.29 14.52 2.14
C GLU A 210 9.68 14.68 2.79
N PHE A 211 10.05 13.79 3.72
CA PHE A 211 11.38 13.82 4.34
C PHE A 211 12.53 13.54 3.35
N GLN A 212 12.27 12.83 2.27
CA GLN A 212 13.29 12.54 1.25
C GLN A 212 13.14 13.37 -0.02
N GLY A 213 12.35 14.44 -0.01
CA GLY A 213 12.19 15.38 -1.11
C GLY A 213 10.86 15.27 -1.86
N GLY A 214 9.86 14.67 -1.22
CA GLY A 214 8.48 14.60 -1.72
C GLY A 214 8.14 13.32 -2.46
N VAL A 215 6.86 13.16 -2.78
CA VAL A 215 6.30 11.95 -3.42
C VAL A 215 6.93 11.63 -4.79
N GLY A 216 7.50 12.61 -5.48
CA GLY A 216 8.20 12.42 -6.76
C GLY A 216 9.51 11.64 -6.65
N THR A 217 10.09 11.54 -5.45
CA THR A 217 11.35 10.81 -5.20
C THR A 217 11.10 9.42 -4.62
N ALA A 218 9.85 9.10 -4.27
CA ALA A 218 9.51 7.88 -3.56
C ALA A 218 9.05 6.78 -4.53
N GLY A 219 9.63 5.61 -4.36
CA GLY A 219 9.22 4.38 -5.05
C GLY A 219 8.51 3.43 -4.12
N SER A 220 7.70 2.54 -4.69
CA SER A 220 7.07 1.46 -3.98
C SER A 220 7.18 0.13 -4.71
N ILE A 221 7.11 -0.94 -3.94
CA ILE A 221 7.03 -2.31 -4.44
C ILE A 221 5.70 -2.88 -3.98
N ASN A 222 4.86 -3.27 -4.92
CA ASN A 222 3.69 -4.09 -4.61
C ASN A 222 4.09 -5.55 -4.75
N MET A 223 4.09 -6.30 -3.66
CA MET A 223 4.60 -7.69 -3.61
C MET A 223 3.49 -8.68 -3.32
N GLY A 224 3.50 -9.76 -4.07
CA GLY A 224 2.77 -11.00 -3.82
C GLY A 224 3.71 -12.19 -3.71
N LYS A 225 3.14 -13.38 -3.61
CA LYS A 225 3.93 -14.63 -3.60
C LYS A 225 4.55 -14.94 -4.96
N LYS A 226 3.90 -14.52 -6.05
CA LYS A 226 4.31 -14.84 -7.43
C LYS A 226 4.78 -13.63 -8.21
N TYR A 227 4.24 -12.46 -7.95
CA TYR A 227 4.47 -11.24 -8.70
C TYR A 227 5.04 -10.13 -7.84
N ALA A 228 5.82 -9.24 -8.47
CA ALA A 228 6.26 -7.98 -7.88
C ALA A 228 6.06 -6.85 -8.89
N MET A 229 5.39 -5.77 -8.49
CA MET A 229 5.17 -4.59 -9.31
C MET A 229 5.82 -3.38 -8.67
N PHE A 230 6.75 -2.77 -9.39
CA PHE A 230 7.44 -1.54 -9.00
C PHE A 230 6.72 -0.35 -9.62
N GLU A 231 6.49 0.68 -8.82
CA GLU A 231 5.87 1.93 -9.27
C GLU A 231 6.32 3.12 -8.42
N ALA A 232 6.15 4.35 -8.94
CA ALA A 232 6.19 5.55 -8.12
C ALA A 232 4.96 5.57 -7.19
N ILE A 233 5.09 6.24 -6.03
CA ILE A 233 3.94 6.36 -5.11
C ILE A 233 2.91 7.39 -5.60
N HIS A 234 3.33 8.38 -6.39
CA HIS A 234 2.45 9.42 -6.92
C HIS A 234 1.55 8.93 -8.07
N GLY A 235 0.42 9.57 -8.26
CA GLY A 235 -0.47 9.38 -9.41
C GLY A 235 0.03 10.07 -10.68
N SER A 236 -0.80 10.14 -11.72
CA SER A 236 -0.46 10.71 -13.03
C SER A 236 -0.19 12.22 -13.03
N ALA A 237 -0.58 12.95 -11.97
CA ALA A 237 -0.35 14.38 -11.79
C ALA A 237 -0.55 15.23 -13.05
N PRO A 238 -1.73 15.19 -13.70
CA PRO A 238 -1.94 15.80 -15.03
C PRO A 238 -1.69 17.32 -15.07
N ARG A 239 -1.75 18.00 -13.93
CA ARG A 239 -1.46 19.44 -13.84
C ARG A 239 0.04 19.79 -13.88
N MET A 240 0.90 18.78 -13.84
CA MET A 240 2.38 18.97 -13.86
C MET A 240 2.99 18.59 -15.22
N VAL A 241 2.18 18.32 -16.24
CA VAL A 241 2.60 17.89 -17.59
C VAL A 241 2.61 19.07 -18.57
N GLU A 242 2.59 20.31 -18.10
CA GLU A 242 2.73 21.52 -18.90
C GLU A 242 4.20 21.93 -19.07
#